data_ffb6b350e8768da16a308fee0000abfd
#
_entry.id   ffb6b350e8768da16a308fee0000abfd
#
_cell.length_a   1.000
_cell.length_b   1.000
_cell.length_c   1.000
_cell.angle_alpha   90.00
_cell.angle_beta   90.00
_cell.angle_gamma   90.00
#
_symmetry.space_group_name_H-M   'P 1'
#
loop_
_entity.id
_entity.type
_entity.pdbx_description
1 polymer ?
#
loop_
_entity_poly.entity_id
_entity_poly.type
_entity_poly.pdbx_seq_one_letter_code
_entity_poly.pdbx_strand_id
1 'polypeptide(L)'
;NVSSEVAKLVAEYRKLEAEIPLPQRAPGVLEAEAVDRPLFVRGNHKQPAQAVPRRFLEAFDSRPFNTKNSGRLELAEAMLHSDNPLTARVIVNRVWHHLIGRGLVGTPDNFGKLGEKPSHPKLLDYLAKRFVSEGWSIKELVREITLTRTFQLSVTPSKEVGDKDPENRLLARANVRRLEAEAIRDAMLQASGSL
;
A
#
# COMPACT_ATOMS: atom_id res chain seq x y z
N ASN A 1 -6.10 -17.15 56.28
CA ASN A 1 -5.10 -16.18 56.72
C ASN A 1 -3.74 -16.55 56.13
N VAL A 2 -3.33 -15.85 55.13
CA VAL A 2 -1.98 -15.96 54.57
C VAL A 2 -1.03 -15.42 55.64
N SER A 3 -0.01 -16.19 56.06
CA SER A 3 0.94 -15.69 57.07
C SER A 3 1.61 -14.40 56.57
N SER A 4 1.91 -13.50 57.48
CA SER A 4 2.57 -12.21 57.16
C SER A 4 3.84 -12.39 56.36
N GLU A 5 4.52 -13.49 56.53
CA GLU A 5 5.74 -13.88 55.81
C GLU A 5 5.48 -14.25 54.35
N VAL A 6 4.43 -14.99 54.08
CA VAL A 6 4.01 -15.30 52.70
C VAL A 6 3.55 -14.05 51.95
N ALA A 7 2.89 -13.13 52.65
CA ALA A 7 2.49 -11.85 52.03
C ALA A 7 3.68 -11.00 51.64
N LYS A 8 4.75 -10.97 52.46
CA LYS A 8 6.01 -10.29 52.12
C LYS A 8 6.69 -10.91 50.89
N LEU A 9 6.79 -12.25 50.86
CA LEU A 9 7.40 -12.95 49.72
C LEU A 9 6.63 -12.72 48.42
N VAL A 10 5.30 -12.70 48.48
CA VAL A 10 4.47 -12.39 47.30
C VAL A 10 4.66 -10.97 46.83
N ALA A 11 4.80 -10.02 47.75
CA ALA A 11 5.06 -8.62 47.39
C ALA A 11 6.45 -8.43 46.75
N GLU A 12 7.46 -9.14 47.29
CA GLU A 12 8.82 -9.13 46.73
C GLU A 12 8.86 -9.80 45.34
N TYR A 13 8.19 -10.94 45.17
CA TYR A 13 8.06 -11.61 43.88
C TYR A 13 7.43 -10.70 42.83
N ARG A 14 6.31 -10.03 43.17
CA ARG A 14 5.64 -9.10 42.26
C ARG A 14 6.49 -7.91 41.89
N LYS A 15 7.30 -7.42 42.85
CA LYS A 15 8.24 -6.35 42.59
C LYS A 15 9.33 -6.77 41.60
N LEU A 16 9.92 -7.93 41.81
CA LEU A 16 10.93 -8.49 40.92
C LEU A 16 10.36 -8.80 39.53
N GLU A 17 9.14 -9.31 39.45
CA GLU A 17 8.42 -9.57 38.17
C GLU A 17 8.18 -8.27 37.41
N ALA A 18 7.84 -7.18 38.09
CA ALA A 18 7.64 -5.86 37.47
C ALA A 18 8.95 -5.22 36.97
N GLU A 19 10.10 -5.61 37.58
CA GLU A 19 11.42 -5.12 37.17
C GLU A 19 11.98 -5.87 35.95
N ILE A 20 11.39 -7.03 35.59
CA ILE A 20 11.79 -7.78 34.39
C ILE A 20 11.28 -7.02 33.15
N PRO A 21 12.16 -6.49 32.28
CA PRO A 21 11.71 -5.83 31.07
C PRO A 21 11.00 -6.83 30.17
N LEU A 22 9.72 -6.60 29.94
CA LEU A 22 8.97 -7.38 28.94
C LEU A 22 9.60 -7.15 27.57
N PRO A 23 10.15 -8.19 26.93
CA PRO A 23 10.72 -8.00 25.62
C PRO A 23 9.62 -7.55 24.66
N GLN A 24 9.84 -6.43 23.99
CA GLN A 24 8.97 -6.01 22.89
C GLN A 24 9.09 -7.02 21.77
N ARG A 25 8.06 -7.86 21.61
CA ARG A 25 8.00 -8.89 20.55
C ARG A 25 7.04 -8.41 19.48
N ALA A 26 7.50 -8.38 18.25
CA ALA A 26 6.65 -8.24 17.08
C ALA A 26 6.49 -9.61 16.41
N PRO A 27 5.31 -9.93 15.85
CA PRO A 27 5.17 -11.10 15.01
C PRO A 27 6.12 -10.96 13.81
N GLY A 28 6.90 -11.99 13.56
CA GLY A 28 7.87 -12.03 12.47
C GLY A 28 7.83 -13.35 11.73
N VAL A 29 8.44 -13.38 10.57
CA VAL A 29 8.58 -14.58 9.74
C VAL A 29 10.04 -15.02 9.78
N LEU A 30 10.25 -16.27 10.17
CA LEU A 30 11.57 -16.88 10.10
C LEU A 30 11.76 -17.56 8.74
N GLU A 31 12.99 -17.55 8.26
CA GLU A 31 13.36 -18.34 7.08
C GLU A 31 13.32 -19.83 7.43
N ALA A 32 12.77 -20.61 6.49
CA ALA A 32 12.73 -22.05 6.55
C ALA A 32 13.38 -22.63 5.30
N GLU A 33 13.64 -23.93 5.31
CA GLU A 33 14.13 -24.64 4.13
C GLU A 33 13.17 -24.44 2.95
N ALA A 34 13.74 -24.05 1.85
CA ALA A 34 12.97 -23.65 0.68
C ALA A 34 12.69 -24.87 -0.20
N VAL A 35 11.43 -25.10 -0.50
CA VAL A 35 10.98 -26.19 -1.37
C VAL A 35 10.14 -25.63 -2.51
N ASP A 36 10.54 -25.91 -3.75
CA ASP A 36 9.72 -25.62 -4.92
C ASP A 36 8.49 -26.53 -4.93
N ARG A 37 7.32 -25.94 -5.06
CA ARG A 37 6.05 -26.66 -5.00
C ARG A 37 5.50 -26.93 -6.39
N PRO A 38 4.82 -28.07 -6.62
CA PRO A 38 4.12 -28.31 -7.87
C PRO A 38 2.91 -27.40 -8.02
N LEU A 39 2.59 -27.05 -9.25
CA LEU A 39 1.28 -26.50 -9.58
C LEU A 39 0.19 -27.55 -9.31
N PHE A 40 -0.91 -27.12 -8.72
CA PHE A 40 -2.09 -27.97 -8.57
C PHE A 40 -3.08 -27.69 -9.69
N VAL A 41 -3.42 -28.72 -10.48
CA VAL A 41 -4.37 -28.61 -11.59
C VAL A 41 -5.70 -28.10 -11.04
N ARG A 42 -6.14 -26.91 -11.50
CA ARG A 42 -7.35 -26.23 -11.03
C ARG A 42 -7.42 -26.10 -9.49
N GLY A 43 -6.27 -25.95 -8.81
CA GLY A 43 -6.20 -25.87 -7.35
C GLY A 43 -6.39 -27.19 -6.60
N ASN A 44 -6.54 -28.31 -7.29
CA ASN A 44 -6.73 -29.62 -6.67
C ASN A 44 -5.39 -30.18 -6.16
N HIS A 45 -5.21 -30.20 -4.83
CA HIS A 45 -3.99 -30.69 -4.18
C HIS A 45 -3.72 -32.19 -4.43
N LYS A 46 -4.72 -32.97 -4.85
CA LYS A 46 -4.59 -34.40 -5.22
C LYS A 46 -4.10 -34.60 -6.66
N GLN A 47 -3.99 -33.52 -7.44
CA GLN A 47 -3.50 -33.56 -8.82
C GLN A 47 -2.31 -32.61 -9.00
N PRO A 48 -1.15 -32.94 -8.40
CA PRO A 48 0.06 -32.16 -8.57
C PRO A 48 0.55 -32.31 -10.03
N ALA A 49 0.86 -31.17 -10.65
CA ALA A 49 1.54 -31.10 -11.94
C ALA A 49 3.05 -30.92 -11.74
N GLN A 50 3.74 -30.36 -12.70
CA GLN A 50 5.16 -30.09 -12.65
C GLN A 50 5.52 -29.11 -11.51
N ALA A 51 6.65 -29.35 -10.83
CA ALA A 51 7.21 -28.40 -9.88
C ALA A 51 7.61 -27.10 -10.59
N VAL A 52 7.27 -25.98 -9.99
CA VAL A 52 7.61 -24.66 -10.54
C VAL A 52 8.65 -24.01 -9.63
N PRO A 53 9.80 -23.60 -10.18
CA PRO A 53 10.80 -22.89 -9.41
C PRO A 53 10.25 -21.54 -8.95
N ARG A 54 10.66 -21.09 -7.76
CA ARG A 54 10.31 -19.78 -7.23
C ARG A 54 10.94 -18.71 -8.13
N ARG A 55 10.12 -17.80 -8.62
CA ARG A 55 10.53 -16.72 -9.53
C ARG A 55 9.55 -15.56 -9.47
N PHE A 56 9.89 -14.46 -10.05
CA PHE A 56 8.96 -13.35 -10.28
C PHE A 56 7.94 -13.71 -11.37
N LEU A 57 7.08 -12.76 -11.72
CA LEU A 57 6.11 -12.95 -12.80
C LEU A 57 6.83 -13.21 -14.13
N GLU A 58 6.49 -14.30 -14.78
CA GLU A 58 7.14 -14.74 -16.03
C GLU A 58 7.10 -13.69 -17.14
N ALA A 59 6.06 -12.85 -17.15
CA ALA A 59 5.93 -11.75 -18.11
C ALA A 59 7.02 -10.66 -17.95
N PHE A 60 7.69 -10.57 -16.79
CA PHE A 60 8.73 -9.59 -16.53
C PHE A 60 10.10 -10.24 -16.37
N ASP A 61 10.17 -11.33 -15.62
CA ASP A 61 11.40 -12.10 -15.43
C ASP A 61 11.08 -13.59 -15.20
N SER A 62 11.45 -14.42 -16.17
CA SER A 62 11.24 -15.87 -16.10
C SER A 62 12.34 -16.62 -15.34
N ARG A 63 13.42 -15.94 -14.91
CA ARG A 63 14.55 -16.57 -14.23
C ARG A 63 14.17 -17.01 -12.82
N PRO A 64 14.54 -18.23 -12.42
CA PRO A 64 14.39 -18.67 -11.03
C PRO A 64 15.22 -17.80 -10.07
N PHE A 65 14.74 -17.64 -8.85
CA PHE A 65 15.52 -17.02 -7.80
C PHE A 65 16.71 -17.92 -7.43
N ASN A 66 17.90 -17.35 -7.47
CA ASN A 66 19.13 -18.05 -7.08
C ASN A 66 19.35 -17.91 -5.57
N THR A 67 18.56 -18.64 -4.78
CA THR A 67 18.61 -18.57 -3.32
C THR A 67 18.36 -19.94 -2.69
N LYS A 68 19.02 -20.20 -1.54
CA LYS A 68 18.73 -21.35 -0.68
C LYS A 68 17.59 -21.09 0.30
N ASN A 69 17.18 -19.82 0.43
CA ASN A 69 16.12 -19.38 1.32
C ASN A 69 14.74 -19.46 0.65
N SER A 70 13.71 -18.97 1.32
CA SER A 70 12.33 -19.02 0.81
C SER A 70 12.09 -18.26 -0.50
N GLY A 71 12.95 -17.30 -0.86
CA GLY A 71 12.78 -16.43 -2.01
C GLY A 71 11.88 -15.21 -1.73
N ARG A 72 11.48 -14.99 -0.47
CA ARG A 72 10.66 -13.82 -0.11
C ARG A 72 11.40 -12.50 -0.29
N LEU A 73 12.68 -12.47 0.05
CA LEU A 73 13.51 -11.27 -0.12
C LEU A 73 13.67 -10.95 -1.61
N GLU A 74 14.04 -11.95 -2.40
CA GLU A 74 14.22 -11.82 -3.85
C GLU A 74 12.91 -11.40 -4.54
N LEU A 75 11.76 -11.92 -4.05
CA LEU A 75 10.45 -11.47 -4.53
C LEU A 75 10.20 -9.99 -4.18
N ALA A 76 10.48 -9.57 -2.96
CA ALA A 76 10.32 -8.18 -2.55
C ALA A 76 11.22 -7.23 -3.36
N GLU A 77 12.47 -7.61 -3.60
CA GLU A 77 13.41 -6.87 -4.45
C GLU A 77 12.92 -6.78 -5.89
N ALA A 78 12.42 -7.88 -6.45
CA ALA A 78 11.85 -7.90 -7.81
C ALA A 78 10.59 -7.02 -7.92
N MET A 79 9.76 -6.97 -6.87
CA MET A 79 8.58 -6.09 -6.84
C MET A 79 8.96 -4.61 -6.81
N LEU A 80 10.06 -4.24 -6.18
CA LEU A 80 10.56 -2.87 -6.07
C LEU A 80 11.59 -2.51 -7.16
N HIS A 81 11.95 -3.46 -8.01
CA HIS A 81 12.94 -3.24 -9.06
C HIS A 81 12.49 -2.14 -10.04
N SER A 82 13.42 -1.33 -10.51
CA SER A 82 13.15 -0.21 -11.43
C SER A 82 12.49 -0.64 -12.75
N ASP A 83 12.77 -1.88 -13.19
CA ASP A 83 12.20 -2.44 -14.41
C ASP A 83 10.78 -3.00 -14.22
N ASN A 84 10.31 -3.09 -12.98
CA ASN A 84 8.92 -3.44 -12.72
C ASN A 84 8.00 -2.24 -13.00
N PRO A 85 7.21 -2.27 -14.07
CA PRO A 85 6.42 -1.11 -14.46
C PRO A 85 5.16 -0.92 -13.60
N LEU A 86 4.79 -1.88 -12.77
CA LEU A 86 3.48 -1.89 -12.11
C LEU A 86 3.49 -1.26 -10.73
N THR A 87 4.42 -1.65 -9.84
CA THR A 87 4.36 -1.29 -8.42
C THR A 87 4.27 0.23 -8.22
N ALA A 88 5.17 1.00 -8.84
CA ALA A 88 5.15 2.46 -8.71
C ALA A 88 3.87 3.08 -9.27
N ARG A 89 3.39 2.62 -10.45
CA ARG A 89 2.14 3.12 -11.05
C ARG A 89 0.92 2.84 -10.17
N VAL A 90 0.83 1.65 -9.59
CA VAL A 90 -0.28 1.26 -8.71
C VAL A 90 -0.30 2.14 -7.45
N ILE A 91 0.84 2.33 -6.78
CA ILE A 91 0.92 3.17 -5.58
C ILE A 91 0.59 4.63 -5.91
N VAL A 92 1.18 5.18 -6.96
CA VAL A 92 0.90 6.55 -7.42
C VAL A 92 -0.59 6.74 -7.74
N ASN A 93 -1.19 5.78 -8.44
CA ASN A 93 -2.61 5.85 -8.76
C ASN A 93 -3.50 5.78 -7.52
N ARG A 94 -3.14 4.99 -6.51
CA ARG A 94 -3.86 4.92 -5.23
C ARG A 94 -3.75 6.23 -4.46
N VAL A 95 -2.55 6.80 -4.35
CA VAL A 95 -2.36 8.12 -3.72
C VAL A 95 -3.16 9.19 -4.46
N TRP A 96 -3.09 9.21 -5.79
CA TRP A 96 -3.91 10.10 -6.62
C TRP A 96 -5.40 9.92 -6.37
N HIS A 97 -5.88 8.68 -6.34
CA HIS A 97 -7.29 8.35 -6.07
C HIS A 97 -7.75 8.92 -4.72
N HIS A 98 -6.95 8.74 -3.67
CA HIS A 98 -7.29 9.25 -2.35
C HIS A 98 -7.25 10.79 -2.26
N LEU A 99 -6.41 11.45 -3.02
CA LEU A 99 -6.31 12.92 -3.02
C LEU A 99 -7.36 13.59 -3.92
N ILE A 100 -7.57 13.05 -5.12
CA ILE A 100 -8.42 13.67 -6.16
C ILE A 100 -9.85 13.08 -6.16
N GLY A 101 -10.03 11.88 -5.58
CA GLY A 101 -11.33 11.18 -5.53
C GLY A 101 -11.55 10.17 -6.66
N ARG A 102 -10.79 10.23 -7.77
CA ARG A 102 -10.76 9.22 -8.84
C ARG A 102 -9.33 9.00 -9.26
N GLY A 103 -8.92 7.76 -9.46
CA GLY A 103 -7.60 7.41 -9.97
C GLY A 103 -7.41 7.86 -11.43
N LEU A 104 -6.16 8.06 -11.83
CA LEU A 104 -5.80 8.18 -13.25
C LEU A 104 -6.20 6.92 -14.03
N VAL A 105 -6.07 5.75 -13.38
CA VAL A 105 -6.76 4.51 -13.75
C VAL A 105 -7.97 4.38 -12.84
N GLY A 106 -9.17 4.38 -13.39
CA GLY A 106 -10.43 4.40 -12.63
C GLY A 106 -10.70 3.10 -11.86
N THR A 107 -9.99 2.01 -12.19
CA THR A 107 -10.02 0.72 -11.49
C THR A 107 -8.73 0.53 -10.67
N PRO A 108 -8.58 1.16 -9.47
CA PRO A 108 -7.32 1.20 -8.73
C PRO A 108 -6.80 -0.19 -8.31
N ASP A 109 -7.69 -1.18 -8.20
CA ASP A 109 -7.35 -2.55 -7.83
C ASP A 109 -7.18 -3.48 -9.04
N ASN A 110 -7.36 -2.95 -10.25
CA ASN A 110 -7.21 -3.73 -11.47
C ASN A 110 -6.47 -2.94 -12.56
N PHE A 111 -5.16 -3.20 -12.67
CA PHE A 111 -4.29 -2.69 -13.72
C PHE A 111 -4.07 -3.70 -14.85
N GLY A 112 -4.81 -4.81 -14.83
CA GLY A 112 -4.73 -5.86 -15.82
C GLY A 112 -5.58 -5.60 -17.06
N LYS A 113 -5.71 -6.64 -17.90
CA LYS A 113 -6.44 -6.59 -19.18
C LYS A 113 -7.89 -6.14 -19.06
N LEU A 114 -8.54 -6.42 -17.92
CA LEU A 114 -9.93 -6.06 -17.64
C LEU A 114 -10.07 -4.72 -16.91
N GLY A 115 -8.96 -4.05 -16.59
CA GLY A 115 -8.95 -2.72 -15.97
C GLY A 115 -9.16 -1.62 -17.00
N GLU A 116 -9.51 -0.43 -16.50
CA GLU A 116 -9.60 0.78 -17.32
C GLU A 116 -8.22 1.23 -17.80
N LYS A 117 -8.17 1.83 -18.97
CA LYS A 117 -6.97 2.52 -19.44
C LYS A 117 -6.79 3.84 -18.67
N PRO A 118 -5.55 4.26 -18.40
CA PRO A 118 -5.32 5.52 -17.72
C PRO A 118 -5.86 6.70 -18.56
N SER A 119 -6.55 7.64 -17.89
CA SER A 119 -7.03 8.88 -18.53
C SER A 119 -5.87 9.77 -18.99
N HIS A 120 -4.78 9.79 -18.21
CA HIS A 120 -3.57 10.59 -18.49
C HIS A 120 -2.32 9.70 -18.36
N PRO A 121 -2.01 8.86 -19.37
CA PRO A 121 -0.92 7.88 -19.27
C PRO A 121 0.45 8.54 -19.04
N LYS A 122 0.73 9.65 -19.72
CA LYS A 122 2.00 10.38 -19.55
C LYS A 122 2.17 10.96 -18.15
N LEU A 123 1.08 11.41 -17.52
CA LEU A 123 1.11 11.92 -16.16
C LEU A 123 1.37 10.78 -15.16
N LEU A 124 0.69 9.64 -15.33
CA LEU A 124 0.92 8.46 -14.50
C LEU A 124 2.37 8.00 -14.58
N ASP A 125 2.94 7.95 -15.79
CA ASP A 125 4.33 7.55 -16.01
C ASP A 125 5.32 8.56 -15.40
N TYR A 126 5.06 9.84 -15.54
CA TYR A 126 5.86 10.90 -14.94
C TYR A 126 5.89 10.77 -13.42
N LEU A 127 4.73 10.71 -12.78
CA LEU A 127 4.62 10.59 -11.33
C LEU A 127 5.24 9.29 -10.80
N ALA A 128 5.06 8.17 -11.53
CA ALA A 128 5.66 6.89 -11.15
C ALA A 128 7.19 6.93 -11.19
N LYS A 129 7.79 7.50 -12.24
CA LYS A 129 9.24 7.66 -12.36
C LYS A 129 9.79 8.58 -11.26
N ARG A 130 9.11 9.70 -11.02
CA ARG A 130 9.50 10.65 -9.99
C ARG A 130 9.40 10.03 -8.59
N PHE A 131 8.33 9.31 -8.29
CA PHE A 131 8.15 8.61 -7.02
C PHE A 131 9.30 7.64 -6.72
N VAL A 132 9.77 6.88 -7.72
CA VAL A 132 10.93 6.01 -7.58
C VAL A 132 12.21 6.82 -7.37
N SER A 133 12.44 7.87 -8.16
CA SER A 133 13.66 8.71 -8.06
C SER A 133 13.77 9.48 -6.74
N GLU A 134 12.64 9.80 -6.11
CA GLU A 134 12.57 10.44 -4.78
C GLU A 134 12.57 9.41 -3.63
N GLY A 135 13.01 8.19 -3.88
CA GLY A 135 13.18 7.15 -2.85
C GLY A 135 11.87 6.58 -2.30
N TRP A 136 10.82 6.48 -3.11
CA TRP A 136 9.50 5.92 -2.74
C TRP A 136 8.81 6.71 -1.62
N SER A 137 9.04 8.02 -1.53
CA SER A 137 8.46 8.87 -0.50
C SER A 137 7.00 9.23 -0.80
N ILE A 138 6.07 8.58 -0.13
CA ILE A 138 4.63 8.91 -0.22
C ILE A 138 4.39 10.36 0.21
N LYS A 139 5.12 10.85 1.20
CA LYS A 139 4.98 12.22 1.71
C LYS A 139 5.34 13.28 0.66
N GLU A 140 6.44 13.08 -0.06
CA GLU A 140 6.82 13.98 -1.15
C GLU A 140 5.85 13.89 -2.33
N LEU A 141 5.38 12.69 -2.67
CA LEU A 141 4.34 12.50 -3.70
C LEU A 141 3.04 13.23 -3.34
N VAL A 142 2.56 13.11 -2.10
CA VAL A 142 1.38 13.83 -1.60
C VAL A 142 1.60 15.32 -1.71
N ARG A 143 2.75 15.84 -1.27
CA ARG A 143 3.11 17.25 -1.34
C ARG A 143 3.11 17.74 -2.79
N GLU A 144 3.74 17.01 -3.70
CA GLU A 144 3.79 17.38 -5.12
C GLU A 144 2.39 17.48 -5.71
N ILE A 145 1.52 16.50 -5.48
CA ILE A 145 0.15 16.49 -6.01
C ILE A 145 -0.69 17.64 -5.42
N THR A 146 -0.62 17.88 -4.11
CA THR A 146 -1.42 18.89 -3.44
C THR A 146 -1.02 20.31 -3.81
N LEU A 147 0.22 20.54 -4.23
CA LEU A 147 0.70 21.82 -4.73
C LEU A 147 0.36 22.06 -6.22
N THR A 148 -0.19 21.06 -6.91
CA THR A 148 -0.59 21.26 -8.32
C THR A 148 -1.83 22.15 -8.44
N ARG A 149 -1.90 22.84 -9.57
CA ARG A 149 -3.10 23.62 -9.92
C ARG A 149 -4.36 22.74 -10.00
N THR A 150 -4.22 21.49 -10.44
CA THR A 150 -5.32 20.51 -10.52
C THR A 150 -5.97 20.25 -9.17
N PHE A 151 -5.17 20.12 -8.11
CA PHE A 151 -5.68 19.91 -6.75
C PHE A 151 -6.40 21.15 -6.21
N GLN A 152 -6.00 22.36 -6.63
CA GLN A 152 -6.50 23.65 -6.17
C GLN A 152 -7.67 24.18 -6.99
N LEU A 153 -8.20 23.41 -7.94
CA LEU A 153 -9.36 23.81 -8.74
C LEU A 153 -10.64 23.91 -7.89
N SER A 154 -11.54 24.81 -8.32
CA SER A 154 -12.90 24.89 -7.77
C SER A 154 -13.71 23.63 -8.11
N VAL A 155 -14.66 23.30 -7.25
CA VAL A 155 -15.65 22.21 -7.49
C VAL A 155 -16.74 22.62 -8.49
N THR A 156 -16.92 23.91 -8.72
CA THR A 156 -17.97 24.44 -9.60
C THR A 156 -17.43 24.63 -11.01
N PRO A 157 -17.84 23.81 -11.99
CA PRO A 157 -17.42 23.97 -13.37
C PRO A 157 -18.15 25.15 -14.03
N SER A 158 -17.58 25.71 -15.11
CA SER A 158 -18.40 26.47 -16.06
C SER A 158 -19.40 25.52 -16.74
N LYS A 159 -20.52 26.08 -17.23
CA LYS A 159 -21.54 25.28 -17.92
C LYS A 159 -20.94 24.50 -19.08
N GLU A 160 -20.10 25.13 -19.89
CA GLU A 160 -19.44 24.51 -21.04
C GLU A 160 -18.55 23.30 -20.63
N VAL A 161 -17.81 23.42 -19.55
CA VAL A 161 -16.96 22.32 -19.03
C VAL A 161 -17.81 21.18 -18.49
N GLY A 162 -18.91 21.51 -17.78
CA GLY A 162 -19.82 20.50 -17.25
C GLY A 162 -20.50 19.69 -18.35
N ASP A 163 -20.90 20.33 -19.44
CA ASP A 163 -21.53 19.70 -20.59
C ASP A 163 -20.56 18.79 -21.38
N LYS A 164 -19.29 19.23 -21.53
CA LYS A 164 -18.28 18.47 -22.32
C LYS A 164 -17.63 17.32 -21.56
N ASP A 165 -17.46 17.44 -20.24
CA ASP A 165 -16.83 16.43 -19.39
C ASP A 165 -17.61 16.24 -18.08
N PRO A 166 -18.80 15.64 -18.15
CA PRO A 166 -19.66 15.43 -16.97
C PRO A 166 -18.99 14.55 -15.92
N GLU A 167 -18.17 13.58 -16.32
CA GLU A 167 -17.44 12.69 -15.42
C GLU A 167 -16.11 13.26 -14.90
N ASN A 168 -15.74 14.48 -15.31
CA ASN A 168 -14.49 15.13 -14.95
C ASN A 168 -13.24 14.26 -15.24
N ARG A 169 -13.24 13.58 -16.38
CA ARG A 169 -12.10 12.76 -16.80
C ARG A 169 -10.87 13.58 -17.18
N LEU A 170 -11.09 14.82 -17.63
CA LEU A 170 -10.05 15.75 -18.04
C LEU A 170 -9.53 16.61 -16.87
N LEU A 171 -10.03 16.35 -15.66
CA LEU A 171 -9.60 17.05 -14.43
C LEU A 171 -9.74 18.60 -14.52
N ALA A 172 -10.83 19.06 -15.12
CA ALA A 172 -11.09 20.50 -15.31
C ALA A 172 -11.71 21.18 -14.07
N ARG A 173 -12.07 20.41 -13.05
CA ARG A 173 -12.58 20.84 -11.74
C ARG A 173 -12.14 19.90 -10.64
N ALA A 174 -12.27 20.31 -9.37
CA ALA A 174 -12.13 19.40 -8.25
C ALA A 174 -13.36 18.47 -8.16
N ASN A 175 -13.14 17.22 -7.76
CA ASN A 175 -14.22 16.28 -7.51
C ASN A 175 -14.81 16.54 -6.12
N VAL A 176 -16.15 16.58 -6.02
CA VAL A 176 -16.83 16.60 -4.73
C VAL A 176 -16.78 15.20 -4.13
N ARG A 177 -16.30 15.09 -2.91
CA ARG A 177 -16.26 13.82 -2.17
C ARG A 177 -16.69 14.05 -0.72
N ARG A 178 -17.28 13.02 -0.14
CA ARG A 178 -17.57 13.00 1.30
C ARG A 178 -16.26 12.75 2.06
N LEU A 179 -16.07 13.48 3.16
CA LEU A 179 -14.97 13.20 4.08
C LEU A 179 -15.24 11.91 4.86
N GLU A 180 -14.20 11.20 5.20
CA GLU A 180 -14.23 10.04 6.09
C GLU A 180 -14.55 10.51 7.53
N ALA A 181 -15.12 9.60 8.33
CA ALA A 181 -15.57 9.94 9.68
C ALA A 181 -14.40 10.41 10.57
N GLU A 182 -13.25 9.79 10.41
CA GLU A 182 -12.02 10.14 11.13
C GLU A 182 -11.55 11.55 10.79
N ALA A 183 -11.57 11.92 9.51
CA ALA A 183 -11.19 13.26 9.07
C ALA A 183 -12.17 14.33 9.61
N ILE A 184 -13.47 14.02 9.65
CA ILE A 184 -14.49 14.91 10.25
C ILE A 184 -14.24 15.07 11.74
N ARG A 185 -14.00 13.96 12.47
CA ARG A 185 -13.69 13.98 13.90
C ARG A 185 -12.46 14.82 14.19
N ASP A 186 -11.38 14.59 13.47
CA ASP A 186 -10.11 15.30 13.67
C ASP A 186 -10.25 16.79 13.36
N ALA A 187 -11.01 17.16 12.32
CA ALA A 187 -11.34 18.54 12.03
C ALA A 187 -12.13 19.22 13.17
N MET A 188 -13.10 18.51 13.79
CA MET A 188 -13.84 19.00 14.95
C MET A 188 -12.93 19.18 16.15
N LEU A 189 -12.05 18.22 16.46
CA LEU A 189 -11.09 18.31 17.56
C LEU A 189 -10.08 19.45 17.35
N GLN A 190 -9.60 19.60 16.13
CA GLN A 190 -8.72 20.71 15.77
C GLN A 190 -9.41 22.07 15.97
N ALA A 191 -10.67 22.22 15.51
CA ALA A 191 -11.42 23.45 15.67
C ALA A 191 -11.74 23.77 17.13
N SER A 192 -11.93 22.75 17.99
CA SER A 192 -12.16 22.92 19.42
C SER A 192 -10.88 23.09 20.25
N GLY A 193 -9.70 22.95 19.64
CA GLY A 193 -8.41 22.97 20.34
C GLY A 193 -8.16 21.73 21.22
N SER A 194 -8.85 20.61 20.93
CA SER A 194 -8.79 19.37 21.70
C SER A 194 -7.98 18.26 21.00
N LEU A 195 -7.36 18.53 19.85
CA LEU A 195 -6.52 17.58 19.12
C LEU A 195 -5.10 17.61 19.66
#